data_0d295971c5e7282067426f6afd1c6f5d
#
_entry.id   0d295971c5e7282067426f6afd1c6f5d
#
_cell.length_a   1.000
_cell.length_b   1.000
_cell.length_c   1.000
_cell.angle_alpha   90.00
_cell.angle_beta   90.00
_cell.angle_gamma   90.00
#
_symmetry.space_group_name_H-M   'P 1'
#
loop_
_entity.id
_entity.type
_entity.pdbx_description
1 polymer ?
#
loop_
_entity_poly.entity_id
_entity_poly.type
_entity_poly.pdbx_seq_one_letter_code
_entity_poly.pdbx_strand_id
1 'polypeptide(L)'
;MNENEMLNDKPTFVAKARTFHGLILAATYLMFALVICFLAQESEADNLKQVIYWAGVGLFGMGVVVILYEALIFKKIMLFDDRIEVHFVNKVIVRTYSQIKSCYIYKGGYVWSITKQLFLKCEPKFWHAYLNDTFLHKNELYKIKEILIKKGVKTI
;
A
#
# COMPACT_ATOMS: atom_id res chain seq x y z
N MET A 1 19.91 25.02 1.83
CA MET A 1 18.77 25.03 0.90
C MET A 1 17.59 25.59 1.67
N ASN A 2 17.09 26.76 1.27
CA ASN A 2 16.03 27.47 1.98
C ASN A 2 14.69 26.73 1.84
N GLU A 3 13.93 26.60 2.94
CA GLU A 3 12.59 25.97 2.92
C GLU A 3 11.63 26.62 1.90
N ASN A 4 11.84 27.88 1.56
CA ASN A 4 11.04 28.62 0.57
C ASN A 4 11.33 28.22 -0.89
N GLU A 5 12.47 27.62 -1.21
CA GLU A 5 12.78 27.11 -2.56
C GLU A 5 12.08 25.80 -2.86
N MET A 6 11.76 24.98 -1.80
CA MET A 6 11.04 23.71 -1.98
C MET A 6 9.56 23.90 -2.34
N LEU A 7 8.98 25.07 -2.08
CA LEU A 7 7.54 25.33 -2.27
C LEU A 7 7.13 25.60 -3.73
N ASN A 8 8.09 25.86 -4.62
CA ASN A 8 7.79 26.32 -6.01
C ASN A 8 8.07 25.26 -7.09
N ASP A 9 8.57 24.09 -6.73
CA ASP A 9 8.85 23.02 -7.68
C ASP A 9 7.56 22.28 -8.06
N LYS A 10 7.24 22.31 -9.35
CA LYS A 10 6.11 21.59 -9.91
C LYS A 10 6.47 20.11 -10.04
N PRO A 11 5.70 19.18 -9.44
CA PRO A 11 6.02 17.75 -9.59
C PRO A 11 5.88 17.32 -11.06
N THR A 12 6.84 16.55 -11.54
CA THR A 12 6.85 15.96 -12.88
C THR A 12 5.75 14.91 -13.04
N PHE A 13 5.41 14.23 -11.94
CA PHE A 13 4.36 13.21 -11.91
C PHE A 13 3.72 13.11 -10.52
N VAL A 14 2.40 12.92 -10.48
CA VAL A 14 1.63 12.73 -9.25
C VAL A 14 0.77 11.49 -9.39
N ALA A 15 0.96 10.52 -8.51
CA ALA A 15 0.09 9.36 -8.35
C ALA A 15 -0.72 9.50 -7.05
N LYS A 16 -2.04 9.45 -7.16
CA LYS A 16 -2.96 9.59 -6.01
C LYS A 16 -3.42 8.22 -5.54
N ALA A 17 -3.60 8.08 -4.23
CA ALA A 17 -4.16 6.87 -3.64
C ALA A 17 -5.60 6.62 -4.12
N ARG A 18 -5.89 5.33 -4.37
CA ARG A 18 -7.23 4.83 -4.68
C ARG A 18 -7.98 4.52 -3.38
N THR A 19 -8.39 5.53 -2.65
CA THR A 19 -9.12 5.37 -1.39
C THR A 19 -10.36 4.49 -1.52
N PHE A 20 -11.05 4.57 -2.67
CA PHE A 20 -12.25 3.78 -2.93
C PHE A 20 -11.99 2.26 -3.02
N HIS A 21 -10.82 1.85 -3.50
CA HIS A 21 -10.49 0.42 -3.63
C HIS A 21 -10.23 -0.24 -2.28
N GLY A 22 -9.58 0.46 -1.36
CA GLY A 22 -9.39 0.01 0.02
C GLY A 22 -10.72 -0.17 0.76
N LEU A 23 -11.68 0.75 0.55
CA LEU A 23 -13.01 0.64 1.13
C LEU A 23 -13.80 -0.55 0.59
N ILE A 24 -13.74 -0.82 -0.73
CA ILE A 24 -14.39 -2.00 -1.31
C ILE A 24 -13.79 -3.29 -0.74
N LEU A 25 -12.46 -3.37 -0.65
CA LEU A 25 -11.78 -4.53 -0.07
C LEU A 25 -12.18 -4.73 1.41
N ALA A 26 -12.21 -3.66 2.19
CA ALA A 26 -12.66 -3.70 3.58
C ALA A 26 -14.12 -4.18 3.70
N ALA A 27 -15.02 -3.67 2.85
CA ALA A 27 -16.42 -4.11 2.80
C ALA A 27 -16.54 -5.59 2.42
N THR A 28 -15.74 -6.07 1.48
CA THR A 28 -15.71 -7.49 1.09
C THR A 28 -15.27 -8.39 2.25
N TYR A 29 -14.22 -8.01 2.97
CA TYR A 29 -13.78 -8.76 4.16
C TYR A 29 -14.85 -8.74 5.26
N LEU A 30 -15.52 -7.62 5.47
CA LEU A 30 -16.62 -7.51 6.43
C LEU A 30 -17.77 -8.47 6.07
N MET A 31 -18.15 -8.52 4.80
CA MET A 31 -19.18 -9.45 4.31
C MET A 31 -18.76 -10.93 4.53
N PHE A 32 -17.51 -11.29 4.25
CA PHE A 32 -17.00 -12.64 4.54
C PHE A 32 -17.04 -12.96 6.04
N ALA A 33 -16.68 -12.02 6.90
CA ALA A 33 -16.79 -12.20 8.35
C ALA A 33 -18.23 -12.48 8.78
N LEU A 34 -19.20 -11.72 8.27
CA LEU A 34 -20.61 -11.93 8.55
C LEU A 34 -21.11 -13.30 8.08
N VAL A 35 -20.71 -13.75 6.88
CA VAL A 35 -21.06 -15.10 6.37
C VAL A 35 -20.48 -16.21 7.26
N ILE A 36 -19.22 -16.09 7.68
CA ILE A 36 -18.61 -17.06 8.59
C ILE A 36 -19.32 -17.08 9.95
N CYS A 37 -19.65 -15.91 10.49
CA CYS A 37 -20.42 -15.81 11.72
C CYS A 37 -21.81 -16.48 11.60
N PHE A 38 -22.48 -16.30 10.48
CA PHE A 38 -23.78 -16.91 10.22
C PHE A 38 -23.68 -18.43 10.10
N LEU A 39 -22.72 -18.96 9.33
CA LEU A 39 -22.47 -20.40 9.20
C LEU A 39 -22.04 -21.04 10.52
N ALA A 40 -21.32 -20.31 11.37
CA ALA A 40 -20.98 -20.78 12.70
C ALA A 40 -22.20 -20.95 13.61
N GLN A 41 -23.25 -20.16 13.45
CA GLN A 41 -24.48 -20.28 14.25
C GLN A 41 -25.30 -21.54 13.91
N GLU A 42 -25.23 -22.04 12.67
CA GLU A 42 -25.98 -23.22 12.22
C GLU A 42 -25.31 -24.57 12.59
N SER A 43 -24.09 -24.57 13.11
CA SER A 43 -23.37 -25.82 13.45
C SER A 43 -23.84 -26.38 14.81
N GLU A 44 -23.99 -27.67 14.99
CA GLU A 44 -24.55 -28.31 16.21
C GLU A 44 -23.58 -28.50 17.38
N ALA A 45 -22.27 -28.36 17.21
CA ALA A 45 -21.22 -28.59 18.24
C ALA A 45 -20.82 -27.29 18.97
N ASP A 46 -21.38 -27.03 20.14
CA ASP A 46 -21.32 -25.74 20.85
C ASP A 46 -19.92 -25.18 21.16
N ASN A 47 -18.99 -26.00 21.62
CA ASN A 47 -17.66 -25.51 22.02
C ASN A 47 -16.74 -25.21 20.83
N LEU A 48 -16.78 -26.00 19.79
CA LEU A 48 -15.96 -25.80 18.58
C LEU A 48 -16.45 -24.59 17.78
N LYS A 49 -17.75 -24.37 17.74
CA LYS A 49 -18.40 -23.20 17.15
C LYS A 49 -17.85 -21.89 17.69
N GLN A 50 -17.86 -21.77 19.03
CA GLN A 50 -17.44 -20.55 19.69
C GLN A 50 -15.98 -20.21 19.37
N VAL A 51 -15.08 -21.18 19.34
CA VAL A 51 -13.66 -20.97 19.04
C VAL A 51 -13.47 -20.53 17.59
N ILE A 52 -14.12 -21.21 16.64
CA ILE A 52 -14.04 -20.86 15.20
C ILE A 52 -14.65 -19.49 14.94
N TYR A 53 -15.78 -19.18 15.57
CA TYR A 53 -16.44 -17.89 15.49
C TYR A 53 -15.51 -16.76 15.95
N TRP A 54 -14.98 -16.84 17.16
CA TRP A 54 -14.13 -15.78 17.71
C TRP A 54 -12.77 -15.66 17.01
N ALA A 55 -12.17 -16.78 16.59
CA ALA A 55 -10.96 -16.78 15.80
C ALA A 55 -11.19 -16.13 14.42
N GLY A 56 -12.29 -16.45 13.76
CA GLY A 56 -12.68 -15.86 12.48
C GLY A 56 -12.92 -14.35 12.62
N VAL A 57 -13.72 -13.93 13.59
CA VAL A 57 -14.01 -12.52 13.86
C VAL A 57 -12.72 -11.74 14.17
N GLY A 58 -11.82 -12.31 14.98
CA GLY A 58 -10.55 -11.66 15.33
C GLY A 58 -9.62 -11.49 14.13
N LEU A 59 -9.45 -12.52 13.32
CA LEU A 59 -8.60 -12.47 12.12
C LEU A 59 -9.16 -11.50 11.07
N PHE A 60 -10.45 -11.53 10.85
CA PHE A 60 -11.10 -10.59 9.92
C PHE A 60 -11.04 -9.15 10.42
N GLY A 61 -11.29 -8.94 11.72
CA GLY A 61 -11.19 -7.61 12.33
C GLY A 61 -9.79 -7.01 12.17
N MET A 62 -8.75 -7.78 12.42
CA MET A 62 -7.37 -7.35 12.17
C MET A 62 -7.10 -7.05 10.69
N GLY A 63 -7.56 -7.89 9.78
CA GLY A 63 -7.41 -7.66 8.34
C GLY A 63 -8.08 -6.37 7.88
N VAL A 64 -9.30 -6.09 8.34
CA VAL A 64 -10.03 -4.85 8.05
C VAL A 64 -9.30 -3.63 8.62
N VAL A 65 -8.82 -3.70 9.86
CA VAL A 65 -8.08 -2.60 10.49
C VAL A 65 -6.79 -2.29 9.72
N VAL A 66 -6.03 -3.30 9.30
CA VAL A 66 -4.80 -3.11 8.52
C VAL A 66 -5.11 -2.46 7.17
N ILE A 67 -6.12 -2.94 6.44
CA ILE A 67 -6.50 -2.38 5.14
C ILE A 67 -6.99 -0.94 5.28
N LEU A 68 -7.84 -0.66 6.26
CA LEU A 68 -8.32 0.70 6.53
C LEU A 68 -7.17 1.63 6.94
N TYR A 69 -6.28 1.14 7.78
CA TYR A 69 -5.11 1.90 8.21
C TYR A 69 -4.22 2.27 7.01
N GLU A 70 -3.90 1.33 6.13
CA GLU A 70 -3.11 1.60 4.93
C GLU A 70 -3.83 2.51 3.93
N ALA A 71 -5.13 2.27 3.68
CA ALA A 71 -5.92 3.07 2.75
C ALA A 71 -6.11 4.52 3.23
N LEU A 72 -6.24 4.74 4.55
CA LEU A 72 -6.41 6.07 5.12
C LEU A 72 -5.09 6.82 5.26
N ILE A 73 -3.99 6.11 5.45
CA ILE A 73 -2.68 6.73 5.73
C ILE A 73 -1.98 7.21 4.46
N PHE A 74 -2.00 6.42 3.39
CA PHE A 74 -1.35 6.77 2.13
C PHE A 74 -2.23 7.73 1.32
N LYS A 75 -1.69 8.90 0.92
CA LYS A 75 -2.42 9.91 0.13
C LYS A 75 -1.96 10.00 -1.31
N LYS A 76 -0.67 10.16 -1.55
CA LYS A 76 -0.13 10.39 -2.89
C LYS A 76 1.38 10.19 -2.92
N ILE A 77 1.90 9.99 -4.14
CA ILE A 77 3.32 10.04 -4.46
C ILE A 77 3.52 11.18 -5.43
N MET A 78 4.54 11.98 -5.20
CA MET A 78 4.96 13.04 -6.08
C MET A 78 6.42 12.80 -6.49
N LEU A 79 6.68 12.82 -7.80
CA LEU A 79 8.03 12.75 -8.35
C LEU A 79 8.40 14.13 -8.85
N PHE A 80 9.53 14.61 -8.38
CA PHE A 80 10.17 15.86 -8.79
C PHE A 80 11.39 15.54 -9.65
N ASP A 81 12.11 16.55 -10.09
CA ASP A 81 13.29 16.34 -10.90
C ASP A 81 14.48 15.74 -10.16
N ASP A 82 14.57 15.98 -8.86
CA ASP A 82 15.67 15.59 -7.97
C ASP A 82 15.28 14.55 -6.89
N ARG A 83 13.97 14.40 -6.61
CA ARG A 83 13.47 13.65 -5.46
C ARG A 83 12.12 13.00 -5.70
N ILE A 84 11.80 12.05 -4.84
CA ILE A 84 10.48 11.45 -4.68
C ILE A 84 9.93 11.81 -3.30
N GLU A 85 8.65 12.16 -3.23
CA GLU A 85 7.93 12.41 -2.01
C GLU A 85 6.76 11.45 -1.88
N VAL A 86 6.68 10.75 -0.75
CA VAL A 86 5.55 9.88 -0.41
C VAL A 86 4.78 10.53 0.72
N HIS A 87 3.56 10.94 0.43
CA HIS A 87 2.69 11.64 1.35
C HIS A 87 1.75 10.66 2.04
N PHE A 88 1.82 10.65 3.35
CA PHE A 88 0.88 10.01 4.26
C PHE A 88 0.04 11.08 4.95
N VAL A 89 -0.98 10.67 5.72
CA VAL A 89 -1.83 11.62 6.47
C VAL A 89 -1.01 12.42 7.48
N ASN A 90 -0.10 11.75 8.17
CA ASN A 90 0.64 12.30 9.31
C ASN A 90 2.11 12.60 9.04
N LYS A 91 2.62 12.25 7.87
CA LYS A 91 4.03 12.46 7.50
C LYS A 91 4.24 12.52 6.01
N VAL A 92 5.30 13.21 5.61
CA VAL A 92 5.84 13.18 4.24
C VAL A 92 7.24 12.57 4.30
N ILE A 93 7.48 11.62 3.42
CA ILE A 93 8.80 11.02 3.29
C ILE A 93 9.41 11.49 2.00
N VAL A 94 10.55 12.17 2.11
CA VAL A 94 11.32 12.70 0.99
C VAL A 94 12.57 11.86 0.80
N ARG A 95 12.86 11.48 -0.45
CA ARG A 95 14.08 10.79 -0.85
C ARG A 95 14.61 11.33 -2.16
N THR A 96 15.89 11.67 -2.20
CA THR A 96 16.58 11.98 -3.45
C THR A 96 16.82 10.70 -4.26
N TYR A 97 16.91 10.80 -5.58
CA TYR A 97 17.16 9.61 -6.41
C TYR A 97 18.49 8.94 -6.12
N SER A 98 19.50 9.70 -5.67
CA SER A 98 20.79 9.15 -5.22
C SER A 98 20.68 8.23 -4.00
N GLN A 99 19.66 8.41 -3.16
CA GLN A 99 19.40 7.56 -2.00
C GLN A 99 18.65 6.27 -2.38
N ILE A 100 18.12 6.17 -3.59
CA ILE A 100 17.41 4.98 -4.07
C ILE A 100 18.39 4.10 -4.83
N LYS A 101 18.85 3.02 -4.22
CA LYS A 101 19.80 2.09 -4.84
C LYS A 101 19.21 1.30 -5.98
N SER A 102 18.01 0.83 -5.81
CA SER A 102 17.31 0.02 -6.82
C SER A 102 15.81 0.04 -6.66
N CYS A 103 15.12 -0.24 -7.77
CA CYS A 103 13.67 -0.44 -7.79
C CYS A 103 13.32 -1.71 -8.57
N TYR A 104 12.29 -2.45 -8.13
CA TYR A 104 11.76 -3.59 -8.86
C TYR A 104 10.28 -3.78 -8.59
N ILE A 105 9.57 -4.38 -9.55
CA ILE A 105 8.16 -4.74 -9.38
C ILE A 105 8.11 -6.23 -9.04
N TYR A 106 7.67 -6.53 -7.84
CA TYR A 106 7.40 -7.87 -7.37
C TYR A 106 5.94 -8.24 -7.69
N LYS A 107 5.75 -9.43 -8.24
CA LYS A 107 4.45 -10.04 -8.35
C LYS A 107 4.32 -11.02 -7.19
N GLY A 108 3.74 -10.60 -6.14
CA GLY A 108 3.47 -11.45 -4.99
C GLY A 108 2.03 -11.22 -4.55
N GLY A 109 1.44 -12.22 -3.98
CA GLY A 109 0.09 -12.11 -3.42
C GLY A 109 -0.22 -13.33 -2.60
N TYR A 110 -1.11 -13.13 -1.66
CA TYR A 110 -1.79 -14.23 -1.00
C TYR A 110 -2.64 -14.98 -2.05
N VAL A 111 -2.99 -16.22 -1.77
CA VAL A 111 -3.64 -17.20 -2.64
C VAL A 111 -4.80 -16.66 -3.51
N TRP A 112 -5.38 -15.51 -3.14
CA TRP A 112 -6.58 -14.93 -3.77
C TRP A 112 -6.36 -13.60 -4.52
N SER A 113 -5.19 -13.00 -4.45
CA SER A 113 -4.92 -11.76 -5.20
C SER A 113 -3.46 -11.67 -5.64
N ILE A 114 -3.25 -11.62 -6.94
CA ILE A 114 -1.94 -11.32 -7.53
C ILE A 114 -1.77 -9.79 -7.52
N THR A 115 -1.21 -9.26 -6.45
CA THR A 115 -0.90 -7.84 -6.35
C THR A 115 0.51 -7.57 -6.88
N LYS A 116 0.68 -6.43 -7.55
CA LYS A 116 1.97 -5.94 -7.98
C LYS A 116 2.44 -4.90 -6.99
N GLN A 117 3.66 -5.07 -6.52
CA GLN A 117 4.26 -4.16 -5.55
C GLN A 117 5.54 -3.57 -6.12
N LEU A 118 5.66 -2.26 -6.09
CA LEU A 118 6.91 -1.58 -6.41
C LEU A 118 7.73 -1.44 -5.14
N PHE A 119 8.88 -2.08 -5.12
CA PHE A 119 9.85 -1.98 -4.05
C PHE A 119 10.91 -0.94 -4.39
N LEU A 120 11.18 -0.06 -3.44
CA LEU A 120 12.27 0.89 -3.49
C LEU A 120 13.27 0.55 -2.40
N LYS A 121 14.46 0.10 -2.77
CA LYS A 121 15.56 -0.12 -1.85
C LYS A 121 16.32 1.19 -1.66
N CYS A 122 16.15 1.81 -0.49
CA CYS A 122 16.77 3.10 -0.16
C CYS A 122 17.91 2.95 0.85
N GLU A 123 18.81 3.92 0.90
CA GLU A 123 19.79 4.13 1.97
C GLU A 123 19.42 5.39 2.75
N PRO A 124 19.62 5.38 4.08
CA PRO A 124 20.03 4.28 4.95
C PRO A 124 18.97 3.17 5.03
N LYS A 125 19.39 1.94 5.34
CA LYS A 125 18.68 0.65 5.22
C LYS A 125 17.27 0.55 5.84
N PHE A 126 16.77 1.57 6.49
CA PHE A 126 15.51 1.54 7.24
C PHE A 126 14.24 1.77 6.39
N TRP A 127 14.37 1.88 5.05
CA TRP A 127 13.19 2.20 4.25
C TRP A 127 13.07 1.36 2.98
N HIS A 128 12.13 0.44 3.02
CA HIS A 128 11.56 -0.17 1.83
C HIS A 128 10.20 0.48 1.62
N ALA A 129 10.06 1.34 0.62
CA ALA A 129 8.76 1.85 0.25
C ALA A 129 8.03 0.77 -0.56
N TYR A 130 6.98 0.23 0.01
CA TYR A 130 6.08 -0.69 -0.67
C TYR A 130 4.95 0.14 -1.30
N LEU A 131 4.95 0.20 -2.62
CA LEU A 131 3.87 0.81 -3.37
C LEU A 131 3.08 -0.33 -4.02
N ASN A 132 1.85 -0.52 -3.56
CA ASN A 132 1.00 -1.62 -4.00
C ASN A 132 -0.02 -1.11 -5.03
N ASP A 133 -0.34 -1.92 -6.05
CA ASP A 133 -1.39 -1.64 -7.02
C ASP A 133 -2.81 -1.67 -6.42
N THR A 134 -2.96 -2.14 -5.18
CA THR A 134 -4.19 -1.97 -4.41
C THR A 134 -4.49 -0.50 -4.13
N PHE A 135 -3.44 0.31 -3.91
CA PHE A 135 -3.56 1.73 -3.56
C PHE A 135 -3.28 2.68 -4.72
N LEU A 136 -2.63 2.21 -5.78
CA LEU A 136 -2.34 2.96 -6.98
C LEU A 136 -2.92 2.27 -8.22
N HIS A 137 -3.16 3.03 -9.27
CA HIS A 137 -3.46 2.41 -10.56
C HIS A 137 -2.24 1.61 -11.05
N LYS A 138 -2.48 0.40 -11.56
CA LYS A 138 -1.43 -0.47 -12.09
C LYS A 138 -0.50 0.26 -13.07
N ASN A 139 -1.06 1.11 -13.94
CA ASN A 139 -0.31 1.91 -14.89
C ASN A 139 0.58 2.95 -14.21
N GLU A 140 0.20 3.46 -13.03
CA GLU A 140 0.98 4.43 -12.27
C GLU A 140 2.23 3.80 -11.68
N LEU A 141 2.17 2.55 -11.20
CA LEU A 141 3.36 1.83 -10.73
C LEU A 141 4.42 1.69 -11.82
N TYR A 142 4.00 1.34 -13.04
CA TYR A 142 4.93 1.25 -14.17
C TYR A 142 5.49 2.60 -14.58
N LYS A 143 4.67 3.64 -14.60
CA LYS A 143 5.13 5.02 -14.87
C LYS A 143 6.13 5.50 -13.83
N ILE A 144 5.88 5.25 -12.54
CA ILE A 144 6.82 5.57 -11.47
C ILE A 144 8.15 4.84 -11.71
N LYS A 145 8.10 3.53 -12.01
CA LYS A 145 9.30 2.73 -12.31
C LYS A 145 10.07 3.30 -13.50
N GLU A 146 9.39 3.64 -14.60
CA GLU A 146 10.03 4.23 -15.78
C GLU A 146 10.72 5.56 -15.46
N ILE A 147 10.07 6.44 -14.69
CA ILE A 147 10.67 7.72 -14.29
C ILE A 147 11.91 7.46 -13.43
N LEU A 148 11.83 6.53 -12.46
CA LEU A 148 12.99 6.18 -11.63
C LEU A 148 14.17 5.68 -12.46
N ILE A 149 13.91 4.84 -13.46
CA ILE A 149 14.94 4.35 -14.39
C ILE A 149 15.57 5.52 -15.17
N LYS A 150 14.75 6.43 -15.70
CA LYS A 150 15.23 7.63 -16.41
C LYS A 150 16.07 8.53 -15.50
N LYS A 151 15.82 8.52 -14.19
CA LYS A 151 16.62 9.26 -13.18
C LYS A 151 17.84 8.47 -12.69
N GLY A 152 18.19 7.34 -13.31
CA GLY A 152 19.40 6.57 -13.03
C GLY A 152 19.27 5.53 -11.91
N VAL A 153 18.06 5.28 -11.40
CA VAL A 153 17.82 4.23 -10.41
C VAL A 153 17.93 2.86 -11.06
N LYS A 154 18.78 1.99 -10.51
CA LYS A 154 18.98 0.62 -11.02
C LYS A 154 17.72 -0.22 -10.85
N THR A 155 17.44 -1.07 -11.84
CA THR A 155 16.42 -2.13 -11.74
C THR A 155 17.07 -3.46 -11.43
N ILE A 156 16.43 -4.26 -10.60
CA ILE A 156 16.77 -5.66 -10.33
C ILE A 156 15.69 -6.54 -10.93
#